data_1f28825358465e835370866b9bb195da
#
_entry.id   1f28825358465e835370866b9bb195da
#
_cell.length_a   1.000
_cell.length_b   1.000
_cell.length_c   1.000
_cell.angle_alpha   90.00
_cell.angle_beta   90.00
_cell.angle_gamma   90.00
#
_symmetry.space_group_name_H-M   'P 1'
#
loop_
_entity.id
_entity.type
_entity.pdbx_description
1 polymer ?
#
loop_
_entity_poly.entity_id
_entity_poly.type
_entity_poly.pdbx_seq_one_letter_code
_entity_poly.pdbx_strand_id
1 'polypeptide(L)'
;MVKKIILFFIAFSIIGCAKRGTPDGGPKDEDPPIFIRSQPPNNSSNFDSESIRIYFDEYIKLEKINSQLIVSPPIEKSGYSIFPQSGASKFIDIDLKDSLQKNSTYSFNFGQALVDNNEGNPLPFFKYVFSTGNYIDSLNISGNIRDSYNKDTDEFITAMLYPIDSLYNDSIIYNGKPLYVSNTLDSTNFNFTNLKKGIYKLVAIKDYNNNYKYDPLTEKIAFNQTLVSIPTDSLFNLKIFKESPEFKIFKPFQNDENKINFGFQGDTENLDIEIENEFNLNSVVTFDKEKDTLYVWLENSNYDSLTFKINNKDYQKNYGFRFQKKELGKDSLQLKQQSQILELSEKLSLESTTPLINVNNKKIEVYDRDSIPISFEAILENYTNLVLDFEVLPNDIYYVHVKPDAVIDIFQKTTDSLNFTFKTKKISEYGKIFFNPIQKKYPLIIDLIN
;
A
#
# COMPACT_ATOMS: atom_id res chain seq x y z
N MET A 1 -71.71 13.65 -42.37
CA MET A 1 -71.57 13.52 -40.91
C MET A 1 -70.91 12.18 -40.51
N VAL A 2 -71.36 11.05 -41.02
CA VAL A 2 -70.85 9.73 -40.62
C VAL A 2 -69.31 9.55 -40.81
N LYS A 3 -68.72 10.03 -41.91
CA LYS A 3 -67.26 9.95 -42.16
C LYS A 3 -66.41 10.72 -41.14
N LYS A 4 -66.87 11.83 -40.55
CA LYS A 4 -66.16 12.58 -39.53
C LYS A 4 -66.27 11.91 -38.15
N ILE A 5 -67.37 11.18 -37.89
CA ILE A 5 -67.54 10.42 -36.63
C ILE A 5 -66.62 9.17 -36.63
N ILE A 6 -66.53 8.48 -37.81
CA ILE A 6 -65.63 7.34 -37.96
C ILE A 6 -64.11 7.77 -37.77
N LEU A 7 -63.76 8.91 -38.34
CA LEU A 7 -62.39 9.43 -38.19
C LEU A 7 -62.09 9.82 -36.75
N PHE A 8 -63.06 10.31 -35.97
CA PHE A 8 -62.89 10.65 -34.55
C PHE A 8 -62.78 9.39 -33.69
N PHE A 9 -63.48 8.32 -34.01
CA PHE A 9 -63.35 7.03 -33.30
C PHE A 9 -62.00 6.33 -33.58
N ILE A 10 -61.51 6.42 -34.83
CA ILE A 10 -60.17 5.88 -35.18
C ILE A 10 -59.02 6.66 -34.46
N ALA A 11 -59.16 7.98 -34.32
CA ALA A 11 -58.17 8.79 -33.58
C ALA A 11 -58.15 8.48 -32.07
N PHE A 12 -59.24 8.03 -31.49
CA PHE A 12 -59.32 7.67 -30.06
C PHE A 12 -58.76 6.26 -29.77
N SER A 13 -58.61 5.39 -30.78
CA SER A 13 -58.04 4.07 -30.63
C SER A 13 -56.50 4.04 -30.56
N ILE A 14 -55.80 5.18 -30.76
CA ILE A 14 -54.33 5.27 -30.82
C ILE A 14 -53.72 5.73 -29.48
N ILE A 15 -54.53 6.06 -28.46
CA ILE A 15 -54.07 6.48 -27.13
C ILE A 15 -54.04 5.27 -26.15
N GLY A 16 -53.62 4.14 -26.62
CA GLY A 16 -53.28 2.99 -25.79
C GLY A 16 -51.77 3.02 -25.49
N CYS A 17 -51.32 3.84 -24.57
CA CYS A 17 -50.03 3.64 -23.97
C CYS A 17 -50.03 2.31 -23.19
N ALA A 18 -49.61 1.24 -23.86
CA ALA A 18 -49.26 0.03 -23.15
C ALA A 18 -48.06 0.39 -22.23
N LYS A 19 -48.29 0.59 -20.93
CA LYS A 19 -47.25 0.48 -19.94
C LYS A 19 -46.65 -0.91 -20.08
N ARG A 20 -45.43 -1.01 -20.57
CA ARG A 20 -44.65 -2.23 -20.38
C ARG A 20 -44.45 -2.33 -18.86
N GLY A 21 -45.29 -3.06 -18.18
CA GLY A 21 -45.00 -3.53 -16.84
C GLY A 21 -43.77 -4.43 -16.98
N THR A 22 -42.64 -4.02 -16.44
CA THR A 22 -41.64 -4.99 -16.07
C THR A 22 -42.29 -5.89 -15.03
N PRO A 23 -42.31 -7.22 -15.21
CA PRO A 23 -42.78 -8.10 -14.14
C PRO A 23 -41.97 -7.74 -12.90
N ASP A 24 -42.67 -7.39 -11.81
CA ASP A 24 -42.04 -7.28 -10.51
C ASP A 24 -41.45 -8.66 -10.24
N GLY A 25 -40.12 -8.75 -10.17
CA GLY A 25 -39.44 -9.97 -9.77
C GLY A 25 -39.95 -10.40 -8.39
N GLY A 26 -39.87 -11.67 -8.09
CA GLY A 26 -40.11 -12.18 -6.74
C GLY A 26 -39.22 -11.46 -5.69
N PRO A 27 -39.40 -11.73 -4.40
CA PRO A 27 -38.51 -11.25 -3.38
C PRO A 27 -37.07 -11.61 -3.78
N LYS A 28 -36.15 -10.68 -3.53
CA LYS A 28 -34.70 -10.88 -3.77
C LYS A 28 -34.27 -12.13 -3.03
N ASP A 29 -33.54 -13.01 -3.70
CA ASP A 29 -32.88 -14.14 -3.04
C ASP A 29 -31.74 -13.64 -2.16
N GLU A 30 -31.71 -14.07 -0.89
CA GLU A 30 -30.68 -13.74 0.08
C GLU A 30 -29.92 -14.99 0.56
N ASP A 31 -30.30 -16.17 0.06
CA ASP A 31 -29.67 -17.42 0.44
C ASP A 31 -28.36 -17.66 -0.34
N PRO A 32 -27.30 -18.15 0.32
CA PRO A 32 -26.06 -18.54 -0.35
C PRO A 32 -26.21 -19.89 -1.07
N PRO A 33 -25.38 -20.18 -2.08
CA PRO A 33 -25.32 -21.48 -2.74
C PRO A 33 -25.08 -22.62 -1.74
N ILE A 34 -25.74 -23.76 -1.96
CA ILE A 34 -25.60 -24.93 -1.10
C ILE A 34 -24.69 -25.96 -1.77
N PHE A 35 -23.66 -26.41 -1.03
CA PHE A 35 -22.82 -27.53 -1.43
C PHE A 35 -23.63 -28.83 -1.44
N ILE A 36 -23.66 -29.54 -2.58
CA ILE A 36 -24.40 -30.80 -2.74
C ILE A 36 -23.46 -32.01 -2.52
N ARG A 37 -22.39 -32.09 -3.28
CA ARG A 37 -21.44 -33.19 -3.27
C ARG A 37 -20.14 -32.84 -3.97
N SER A 38 -19.12 -33.64 -3.79
CA SER A 38 -17.87 -33.53 -4.56
C SER A 38 -17.34 -34.89 -4.98
N GLN A 39 -16.46 -34.91 -5.96
CA GLN A 39 -15.78 -36.10 -6.45
C GLN A 39 -14.31 -35.78 -6.68
N PRO A 40 -13.37 -36.38 -5.91
CA PRO A 40 -13.62 -37.26 -4.75
C PRO A 40 -14.42 -36.58 -3.64
N PRO A 41 -14.97 -37.34 -2.65
CA PRO A 41 -15.74 -36.77 -1.54
C PRO A 41 -14.92 -35.79 -0.72
N ASN A 42 -15.53 -34.72 -0.24
CA ASN A 42 -14.91 -33.83 0.73
C ASN A 42 -14.58 -34.59 2.03
N ASN A 43 -13.47 -34.25 2.67
CA ASN A 43 -12.92 -34.96 3.81
C ASN A 43 -12.54 -36.44 3.52
N SER A 44 -12.01 -36.72 2.32
CA SER A 44 -11.51 -38.04 1.95
C SER A 44 -10.02 -38.23 2.32
N SER A 45 -9.64 -39.45 2.65
CA SER A 45 -8.25 -39.89 2.84
C SER A 45 -7.79 -40.78 1.67
N ASN A 46 -6.47 -41.06 1.60
CA ASN A 46 -5.84 -41.79 0.50
C ASN A 46 -6.18 -41.19 -0.87
N PHE A 47 -6.12 -39.87 -0.93
CA PHE A 47 -6.42 -39.14 -2.16
C PHE A 47 -5.30 -39.38 -3.20
N ASP A 48 -5.70 -39.80 -4.40
CA ASP A 48 -4.81 -40.14 -5.53
C ASP A 48 -5.33 -39.58 -6.87
N SER A 49 -6.35 -38.70 -6.84
CA SER A 49 -6.96 -38.10 -8.03
C SER A 49 -6.18 -36.89 -8.52
N GLU A 50 -6.16 -36.70 -9.84
CA GLU A 50 -5.59 -35.51 -10.48
C GLU A 50 -6.60 -34.35 -10.58
N SER A 51 -7.88 -34.59 -10.29
CA SER A 51 -8.93 -33.57 -10.38
C SER A 51 -9.96 -33.69 -9.25
N ILE A 52 -10.59 -32.58 -8.93
CA ILE A 52 -11.63 -32.46 -7.93
C ILE A 52 -12.79 -31.71 -8.58
N ARG A 53 -14.01 -32.27 -8.48
CA ARG A 53 -15.24 -31.58 -8.91
C ARG A 53 -16.18 -31.39 -7.74
N ILE A 54 -16.66 -30.15 -7.54
CA ILE A 54 -17.50 -29.73 -6.42
C ILE A 54 -18.81 -29.18 -6.99
N TYR A 55 -19.95 -29.74 -6.61
CA TYR A 55 -21.27 -29.42 -7.15
C TYR A 55 -22.09 -28.59 -6.15
N PHE A 56 -22.83 -27.62 -6.70
CA PHE A 56 -23.77 -26.75 -5.99
C PHE A 56 -25.19 -26.90 -6.56
N ASP A 57 -26.18 -26.50 -5.78
CA ASP A 57 -27.60 -26.55 -6.16
C ASP A 57 -27.95 -25.54 -7.25
N GLU A 58 -27.24 -24.42 -7.29
CA GLU A 58 -27.43 -23.33 -8.22
C GLU A 58 -26.18 -22.94 -9.01
N TYR A 59 -26.28 -21.95 -9.90
CA TYR A 59 -25.15 -21.38 -10.62
C TYR A 59 -24.33 -20.46 -9.71
N ILE A 60 -23.04 -20.74 -9.61
CA ILE A 60 -22.07 -19.98 -8.83
C ILE A 60 -21.07 -19.24 -9.72
N LYS A 61 -20.48 -18.19 -9.17
CA LYS A 61 -19.29 -17.50 -9.69
C LYS A 61 -18.16 -17.55 -8.68
N LEU A 62 -16.94 -17.37 -9.15
CA LEU A 62 -15.76 -17.20 -8.30
C LEU A 62 -15.28 -15.75 -8.41
N GLU A 63 -15.61 -14.94 -7.41
CA GLU A 63 -15.21 -13.54 -7.36
C GLU A 63 -13.91 -13.35 -6.60
N LYS A 64 -13.00 -12.53 -7.15
CA LYS A 64 -11.69 -12.24 -6.53
C LYS A 64 -10.93 -13.48 -6.06
N ILE A 65 -11.05 -14.59 -6.77
CA ILE A 65 -10.50 -15.90 -6.38
C ILE A 65 -9.00 -15.83 -6.06
N ASN A 66 -8.24 -15.01 -6.78
CA ASN A 66 -6.79 -14.86 -6.59
C ASN A 66 -6.38 -14.28 -5.23
N SER A 67 -7.25 -13.54 -4.57
CA SER A 67 -7.02 -12.96 -3.25
C SER A 67 -7.73 -13.71 -2.13
N GLN A 68 -8.80 -14.42 -2.45
CA GLN A 68 -9.66 -15.09 -1.48
C GLN A 68 -9.29 -16.55 -1.23
N LEU A 69 -8.73 -17.23 -2.25
CA LEU A 69 -8.40 -18.64 -2.15
C LEU A 69 -7.14 -18.87 -1.31
N ILE A 70 -7.27 -19.68 -0.29
CA ILE A 70 -6.17 -20.12 0.56
C ILE A 70 -6.00 -21.64 0.38
N VAL A 71 -4.85 -22.03 -0.17
CA VAL A 71 -4.47 -23.45 -0.32
C VAL A 71 -3.40 -23.79 0.70
N SER A 72 -3.66 -24.73 1.60
CA SER A 72 -2.74 -25.13 2.68
C SER A 72 -2.65 -26.66 2.79
N PRO A 73 -1.45 -27.26 2.75
CA PRO A 73 -0.15 -26.73 2.36
C PRO A 73 -0.16 -25.97 1.04
N PRO A 74 0.71 -24.94 0.85
CA PRO A 74 0.68 -24.12 -0.37
C PRO A 74 1.17 -24.90 -1.58
N ILE A 75 0.39 -24.82 -2.66
CA ILE A 75 0.73 -25.31 -3.99
C ILE A 75 1.04 -24.09 -4.87
N GLU A 76 2.06 -24.16 -5.71
CA GLU A 76 2.36 -23.08 -6.67
C GLU A 76 1.13 -22.77 -7.55
N LYS A 77 0.96 -21.51 -7.94
CA LYS A 77 -0.18 -21.12 -8.79
C LYS A 77 -0.21 -21.85 -10.14
N SER A 78 0.94 -22.29 -10.65
CA SER A 78 1.05 -23.13 -11.85
C SER A 78 0.69 -24.59 -11.60
N GLY A 79 0.72 -25.05 -10.35
CA GLY A 79 0.51 -26.43 -9.92
C GLY A 79 -0.95 -26.85 -9.83
N TYR A 80 -1.90 -25.93 -10.06
CA TYR A 80 -3.33 -26.24 -10.18
C TYR A 80 -4.05 -25.26 -11.09
N SER A 81 -5.24 -25.63 -11.55
CA SER A 81 -6.16 -24.72 -12.24
C SER A 81 -7.56 -24.87 -11.68
N ILE A 82 -8.33 -23.79 -11.71
CA ILE A 82 -9.71 -23.77 -11.19
C ILE A 82 -10.66 -23.31 -12.32
N PHE A 83 -11.77 -24.00 -12.47
CA PHE A 83 -12.90 -23.61 -13.30
C PHE A 83 -14.15 -23.40 -12.42
N PRO A 84 -14.99 -22.38 -12.68
CA PRO A 84 -14.91 -21.41 -13.75
C PRO A 84 -13.90 -20.31 -13.46
N GLN A 85 -13.15 -19.84 -14.48
CA GLN A 85 -12.31 -18.66 -14.39
C GLN A 85 -13.11 -17.37 -14.65
N SER A 86 -14.18 -17.49 -15.41
CA SER A 86 -15.13 -16.43 -15.71
C SER A 86 -16.50 -17.05 -16.03
N GLY A 87 -17.56 -16.27 -15.78
CA GLY A 87 -18.93 -16.75 -15.97
C GLY A 87 -19.42 -17.62 -14.80
N ALA A 88 -20.54 -18.28 -15.01
CA ALA A 88 -21.23 -19.07 -13.99
C ALA A 88 -21.21 -20.57 -14.33
N SER A 89 -21.18 -21.41 -13.29
CA SER A 89 -21.25 -22.86 -13.39
C SER A 89 -21.98 -23.45 -12.18
N LYS A 90 -22.58 -24.65 -12.31
CA LYS A 90 -23.12 -25.40 -11.17
C LYS A 90 -22.05 -26.25 -10.45
N PHE A 91 -20.80 -26.16 -10.87
CA PHE A 91 -19.70 -26.89 -10.28
C PHE A 91 -18.39 -26.11 -10.34
N ILE A 92 -17.48 -26.43 -9.45
CA ILE A 92 -16.07 -26.04 -9.50
C ILE A 92 -15.25 -27.27 -9.88
N ASP A 93 -14.35 -27.12 -10.87
CA ASP A 93 -13.30 -28.10 -11.13
C ASP A 93 -11.94 -27.55 -10.63
N ILE A 94 -11.18 -28.39 -9.97
CA ILE A 94 -9.80 -28.11 -9.58
C ILE A 94 -8.94 -29.21 -10.20
N ASP A 95 -8.10 -28.83 -11.18
CA ASP A 95 -7.14 -29.78 -11.78
C ASP A 95 -5.78 -29.58 -11.10
N LEU A 96 -5.24 -30.65 -10.52
CA LEU A 96 -3.95 -30.68 -9.86
C LEU A 96 -2.88 -31.10 -10.87
N LYS A 97 -1.87 -30.27 -11.05
CA LYS A 97 -0.78 -30.48 -12.03
C LYS A 97 0.52 -30.85 -11.34
N ASP A 98 0.71 -30.40 -10.10
CA ASP A 98 1.90 -30.71 -9.31
C ASP A 98 1.68 -31.95 -8.44
N SER A 99 2.78 -32.64 -8.15
CA SER A 99 2.78 -33.75 -7.21
C SER A 99 2.55 -33.24 -5.77
N LEU A 100 1.57 -33.82 -5.10
CA LEU A 100 1.26 -33.51 -3.71
C LEU A 100 2.24 -34.17 -2.74
N GLN A 101 2.46 -33.56 -1.59
CA GLN A 101 3.26 -34.15 -0.50
C GLN A 101 2.54 -35.40 0.05
N LYS A 102 3.30 -36.46 0.26
CA LYS A 102 2.75 -37.70 0.86
C LYS A 102 2.34 -37.49 2.31
N ASN A 103 1.33 -38.23 2.76
CA ASN A 103 0.82 -38.20 4.12
C ASN A 103 0.49 -36.78 4.59
N SER A 104 -0.11 -35.95 3.76
CA SER A 104 -0.42 -34.54 4.06
C SER A 104 -1.88 -34.23 3.82
N THR A 105 -2.47 -33.45 4.72
CA THR A 105 -3.84 -32.96 4.60
C THR A 105 -3.83 -31.60 3.92
N TYR A 106 -4.51 -31.50 2.79
CA TYR A 106 -4.69 -30.30 2.00
C TYR A 106 -6.07 -29.69 2.23
N SER A 107 -6.15 -28.38 2.24
CA SER A 107 -7.41 -27.63 2.27
C SER A 107 -7.40 -26.53 1.19
N PHE A 108 -8.47 -26.47 0.41
CA PHE A 108 -8.81 -25.37 -0.47
C PHE A 108 -9.92 -24.57 0.20
N ASN A 109 -9.58 -23.43 0.80
CA ASN A 109 -10.53 -22.53 1.44
C ASN A 109 -10.82 -21.36 0.50
N PHE A 110 -12.07 -21.26 0.06
CA PHE A 110 -12.49 -20.27 -0.93
C PHE A 110 -12.74 -18.87 -0.34
N GLY A 111 -12.59 -18.69 0.98
CA GLY A 111 -12.86 -17.41 1.62
C GLY A 111 -14.28 -16.92 1.35
N GLN A 112 -14.40 -15.76 0.72
CA GLN A 112 -15.67 -15.20 0.26
C GLN A 112 -15.80 -15.22 -1.27
N ALA A 113 -14.93 -15.94 -1.98
CA ALA A 113 -14.92 -15.95 -3.43
C ALA A 113 -16.13 -16.64 -4.05
N LEU A 114 -16.72 -17.62 -3.37
CA LEU A 114 -17.81 -18.42 -3.89
C LEU A 114 -19.13 -17.71 -3.63
N VAL A 115 -19.77 -17.23 -4.69
CA VAL A 115 -21.05 -16.48 -4.62
C VAL A 115 -22.06 -17.06 -5.61
N ASP A 116 -23.36 -16.87 -5.37
CA ASP A 116 -24.37 -17.16 -6.38
C ASP A 116 -24.22 -16.25 -7.62
N ASN A 117 -24.75 -16.70 -8.74
CA ASN A 117 -24.59 -15.97 -9.99
C ASN A 117 -25.48 -14.73 -10.09
N ASN A 118 -26.64 -14.72 -9.47
CA ASN A 118 -27.67 -13.72 -9.73
C ASN A 118 -27.52 -12.52 -8.79
N GLU A 119 -27.58 -12.76 -7.50
CA GLU A 119 -27.58 -11.75 -6.42
C GLU A 119 -26.20 -11.50 -5.82
N GLY A 120 -25.28 -12.46 -5.94
CA GLY A 120 -23.91 -12.38 -5.40
C GLY A 120 -23.84 -12.73 -3.92
N ASN A 121 -24.77 -13.54 -3.38
CA ASN A 121 -24.75 -13.98 -1.99
C ASN A 121 -23.57 -14.93 -1.77
N PRO A 122 -22.64 -14.65 -0.83
CA PRO A 122 -21.47 -15.49 -0.64
C PRO A 122 -21.79 -16.74 0.17
N LEU A 123 -21.16 -17.87 -0.19
CA LEU A 123 -21.01 -19.04 0.68
C LEU A 123 -19.66 -18.90 1.42
N PRO A 124 -19.65 -18.29 2.61
CA PRO A 124 -18.41 -17.90 3.26
C PRO A 124 -17.64 -19.10 3.76
N PHE A 125 -16.31 -19.03 3.58
CA PHE A 125 -15.35 -19.99 4.13
C PHE A 125 -15.59 -21.46 3.76
N PHE A 126 -16.23 -21.71 2.61
CA PHE A 126 -16.35 -23.07 2.10
C PHE A 126 -14.97 -23.68 1.91
N LYS A 127 -14.77 -24.90 2.45
CA LYS A 127 -13.52 -25.64 2.38
C LYS A 127 -13.72 -26.99 1.74
N TYR A 128 -12.83 -27.32 0.82
CA TYR A 128 -12.63 -28.68 0.35
C TYR A 128 -11.35 -29.22 0.96
N VAL A 129 -11.45 -30.33 1.69
CA VAL A 129 -10.34 -30.94 2.45
C VAL A 129 -10.13 -32.37 1.99
N PHE A 130 -8.87 -32.78 1.84
CA PHE A 130 -8.49 -34.17 1.56
C PHE A 130 -7.12 -34.47 2.13
N SER A 131 -6.80 -35.77 2.28
CA SER A 131 -5.48 -36.22 2.73
C SER A 131 -4.89 -37.23 1.75
N THR A 132 -3.63 -37.05 1.39
CA THR A 132 -2.83 -38.04 0.64
C THR A 132 -2.39 -39.23 1.52
N GLY A 133 -2.60 -39.12 2.83
CA GLY A 133 -2.40 -40.18 3.82
C GLY A 133 -3.72 -40.91 4.18
N ASN A 134 -3.65 -41.81 5.13
CA ASN A 134 -4.77 -42.64 5.55
C ASN A 134 -5.70 -41.96 6.58
N TYR A 135 -5.41 -40.75 7.00
CA TYR A 135 -6.23 -39.95 7.91
C TYR A 135 -6.13 -38.47 7.57
N ILE A 136 -7.07 -37.69 8.08
CA ILE A 136 -7.11 -36.22 7.97
C ILE A 136 -6.61 -35.64 9.30
N ASP A 137 -5.62 -34.74 9.21
CA ASP A 137 -5.15 -33.97 10.35
C ASP A 137 -6.27 -33.03 10.86
N SER A 138 -6.43 -32.89 12.17
CA SER A 138 -7.57 -32.17 12.78
C SER A 138 -7.18 -31.07 13.76
N LEU A 139 -5.88 -30.87 14.00
CA LEU A 139 -5.45 -29.83 14.93
C LEU A 139 -5.58 -28.44 14.31
N ASN A 140 -5.75 -27.45 15.16
CA ASN A 140 -5.91 -26.06 14.73
C ASN A 140 -5.21 -25.11 15.68
N ILE A 141 -4.91 -23.90 15.21
CA ILE A 141 -4.54 -22.73 16.01
C ILE A 141 -5.16 -21.49 15.38
N SER A 142 -5.42 -20.50 16.20
CA SER A 142 -5.97 -19.22 15.77
C SER A 142 -5.27 -18.05 16.44
N GLY A 143 -5.48 -16.89 15.90
CA GLY A 143 -4.92 -15.67 16.45
C GLY A 143 -5.44 -14.41 15.76
N ASN A 144 -4.86 -13.30 16.17
CA ASN A 144 -5.17 -11.97 15.66
C ASN A 144 -3.88 -11.26 15.27
N ILE A 145 -3.95 -10.46 14.22
CA ILE A 145 -2.84 -9.62 13.77
C ILE A 145 -3.29 -8.17 13.83
N ARG A 146 -2.49 -7.30 14.44
CA ARG A 146 -2.73 -5.85 14.49
C ARG A 146 -1.49 -5.10 14.05
N ASP A 147 -1.68 -3.95 13.38
CA ASP A 147 -0.59 -3.07 13.06
C ASP A 147 0.05 -2.51 14.34
N SER A 148 1.38 -2.33 14.34
CA SER A 148 2.13 -1.85 15.49
C SER A 148 2.04 -0.34 15.68
N TYR A 149 1.73 0.42 14.61
CA TYR A 149 1.75 1.87 14.57
C TYR A 149 0.40 2.47 14.18
N ASN A 150 -0.34 1.80 13.29
CA ASN A 150 -1.61 2.30 12.77
C ASN A 150 -2.78 1.67 13.51
N LYS A 151 -3.88 2.42 13.59
CA LYS A 151 -5.15 1.92 14.12
C LYS A 151 -5.71 0.82 13.22
N ASP A 152 -5.74 1.09 11.92
CA ASP A 152 -6.25 0.17 10.93
C ASP A 152 -5.13 -0.79 10.51
N THR A 153 -5.46 -2.06 10.54
CA THR A 153 -4.54 -3.12 10.12
C THR A 153 -4.78 -3.43 8.64
N ASP A 154 -3.71 -3.71 7.90
CA ASP A 154 -3.83 -4.14 6.52
C ASP A 154 -4.72 -5.38 6.40
N GLU A 155 -5.54 -5.42 5.36
CA GLU A 155 -6.29 -6.62 4.97
C GLU A 155 -5.36 -7.64 4.28
N PHE A 156 -5.80 -8.89 4.16
CA PHE A 156 -5.09 -9.94 3.44
C PHE A 156 -3.66 -10.16 3.92
N ILE A 157 -3.46 -10.23 5.24
CA ILE A 157 -2.17 -10.62 5.82
C ILE A 157 -2.07 -12.15 5.80
N THR A 158 -0.99 -12.66 5.26
CA THR A 158 -0.71 -14.10 5.17
C THR A 158 0.04 -14.57 6.41
N ALA A 159 -0.59 -15.42 7.21
CA ALA A 159 0.05 -16.13 8.31
C ALA A 159 0.64 -17.45 7.82
N MET A 160 1.81 -17.83 8.33
CA MET A 160 2.63 -18.94 7.85
C MET A 160 3.19 -19.73 9.01
N LEU A 161 3.22 -21.06 8.87
CA LEU A 161 3.86 -21.97 9.82
C LEU A 161 5.01 -22.71 9.12
N TYR A 162 6.20 -22.56 9.68
CA TYR A 162 7.40 -23.28 9.25
C TYR A 162 7.72 -24.38 10.30
N PRO A 163 7.86 -25.64 9.88
CA PRO A 163 8.22 -26.72 10.81
C PRO A 163 9.65 -26.52 11.32
N ILE A 164 9.85 -26.82 12.61
CA ILE A 164 11.17 -26.83 13.22
C ILE A 164 11.74 -28.24 13.11
N ASP A 165 12.57 -28.42 12.11
CA ASP A 165 13.31 -29.66 11.84
C ASP A 165 14.82 -29.37 11.74
N SER A 166 15.61 -30.37 11.31
CA SER A 166 17.06 -30.25 11.18
C SER A 166 17.51 -29.26 10.08
N LEU A 167 16.61 -28.84 9.19
CA LEU A 167 16.88 -27.92 8.10
C LEU A 167 16.43 -26.49 8.41
N TYR A 168 15.73 -26.29 9.52
CA TYR A 168 15.22 -24.99 9.90
C TYR A 168 16.35 -24.01 10.23
N ASN A 169 16.23 -22.81 9.70
CA ASN A 169 16.96 -21.62 10.11
C ASN A 169 16.08 -20.37 9.92
N ASP A 170 16.35 -19.28 10.63
CA ASP A 170 15.50 -18.09 10.61
C ASP A 170 15.43 -17.39 9.23
N SER A 171 16.42 -17.62 8.37
CA SER A 171 16.40 -17.10 6.98
C SER A 171 15.44 -17.84 6.04
N ILE A 172 14.77 -18.90 6.50
CA ILE A 172 13.76 -19.61 5.72
C ILE A 172 12.62 -18.72 5.21
N ILE A 173 12.30 -17.66 5.95
CA ILE A 173 11.25 -16.70 5.59
C ILE A 173 11.54 -15.95 4.29
N TYR A 174 12.81 -15.79 3.90
CA TYR A 174 13.22 -15.08 2.69
C TYR A 174 13.23 -15.99 1.45
N ASN A 175 13.53 -17.27 1.61
CA ASN A 175 13.81 -18.18 0.47
C ASN A 175 13.01 -19.47 0.50
N GLY A 176 12.55 -19.91 1.69
CA GLY A 176 11.84 -21.16 1.88
C GLY A 176 10.34 -21.03 1.60
N LYS A 177 9.64 -22.18 1.70
CA LYS A 177 8.18 -22.24 1.66
C LYS A 177 7.65 -22.66 3.03
N PRO A 178 6.56 -22.03 3.51
CA PRO A 178 5.88 -22.52 4.72
C PRO A 178 5.24 -23.88 4.49
N LEU A 179 5.07 -24.65 5.56
CA LEU A 179 4.29 -25.89 5.49
C LEU A 179 2.80 -25.62 5.49
N TYR A 180 2.34 -24.63 6.25
CA TYR A 180 0.94 -24.24 6.30
C TYR A 180 0.78 -22.74 6.14
N VAL A 181 -0.30 -22.35 5.48
CA VAL A 181 -0.68 -20.96 5.27
C VAL A 181 -2.12 -20.71 5.70
N SER A 182 -2.37 -19.51 6.20
CA SER A 182 -3.68 -18.94 6.47
C SER A 182 -3.66 -17.47 6.07
N ASN A 183 -4.81 -16.83 6.00
CA ASN A 183 -4.90 -15.41 5.66
C ASN A 183 -5.99 -14.74 6.49
N THR A 184 -5.81 -13.47 6.83
CA THR A 184 -6.81 -12.69 7.56
C THR A 184 -7.99 -12.29 6.70
N LEU A 185 -7.83 -12.33 5.37
CA LEU A 185 -8.81 -11.79 4.41
C LEU A 185 -9.15 -10.33 4.74
N ASP A 186 -10.43 -10.02 4.90
CA ASP A 186 -10.99 -8.72 5.25
C ASP A 186 -11.14 -8.48 6.77
N SER A 187 -10.46 -9.29 7.57
CA SER A 187 -10.46 -9.18 9.04
C SER A 187 -9.05 -9.06 9.60
N THR A 188 -8.93 -9.11 10.92
CA THR A 188 -7.63 -9.19 11.61
C THR A 188 -7.34 -10.59 12.13
N ASN A 189 -8.26 -11.54 11.98
CA ASN A 189 -8.15 -12.87 12.53
C ASN A 189 -7.59 -13.87 11.51
N PHE A 190 -6.73 -14.75 11.95
CA PHE A 190 -6.27 -15.90 11.17
C PHE A 190 -6.62 -17.21 11.87
N ASN A 191 -6.84 -18.24 11.08
CA ASN A 191 -7.14 -19.57 11.58
C ASN A 191 -6.49 -20.64 10.70
N PHE A 192 -5.56 -21.39 11.28
CA PHE A 192 -5.02 -22.60 10.66
C PHE A 192 -5.85 -23.81 11.10
N THR A 193 -6.18 -24.65 10.15
CA THR A 193 -6.90 -25.91 10.39
C THR A 193 -6.13 -27.05 9.75
N ASN A 194 -6.45 -28.27 10.10
CA ASN A 194 -5.88 -29.48 9.54
C ASN A 194 -4.36 -29.57 9.72
N LEU A 195 -3.88 -29.20 10.91
CA LEU A 195 -2.47 -29.20 11.25
C LEU A 195 -2.02 -30.53 11.84
N LYS A 196 -0.79 -30.91 11.56
CA LYS A 196 -0.08 -31.99 12.24
C LYS A 196 0.44 -31.53 13.58
N LYS A 197 0.53 -32.48 14.52
CA LYS A 197 1.27 -32.31 15.77
C LYS A 197 2.75 -31.99 15.43
N GLY A 198 3.30 -30.95 16.07
CA GLY A 198 4.69 -30.56 15.83
C GLY A 198 5.06 -29.25 16.52
N ILE A 199 6.27 -28.80 16.23
CA ILE A 199 6.79 -27.50 16.68
C ILE A 199 6.99 -26.64 15.44
N TYR A 200 6.51 -25.40 15.50
CA TYR A 200 6.48 -24.51 14.36
C TYR A 200 6.95 -23.09 14.74
N LYS A 201 7.55 -22.40 13.76
CA LYS A 201 7.71 -20.95 13.80
C LYS A 201 6.48 -20.32 13.14
N LEU A 202 5.81 -19.43 13.87
CA LEU A 202 4.67 -18.65 13.36
C LEU A 202 5.16 -17.27 12.94
N VAL A 203 4.94 -16.95 11.67
CA VAL A 203 5.27 -15.67 11.03
C VAL A 203 4.05 -15.20 10.24
N ALA A 204 3.87 -13.90 10.10
CA ALA A 204 2.88 -13.35 9.20
C ALA A 204 3.51 -12.20 8.39
N ILE A 205 3.11 -12.07 7.13
CA ILE A 205 3.59 -11.01 6.25
C ILE A 205 2.43 -10.38 5.47
N LYS A 206 2.59 -9.12 5.11
CA LYS A 206 1.76 -8.48 4.09
C LYS A 206 2.37 -8.80 2.72
N ASP A 207 2.03 -9.99 2.21
CA ASP A 207 2.56 -10.57 0.97
C ASP A 207 1.89 -9.92 -0.26
N TYR A 208 2.53 -8.91 -0.84
CA TYR A 208 1.99 -8.19 -2.00
C TYR A 208 2.06 -8.97 -3.32
N ASN A 209 3.00 -9.87 -3.43
CA ASN A 209 3.24 -10.64 -4.66
C ASN A 209 2.76 -12.09 -4.59
N ASN A 210 2.20 -12.51 -3.44
CA ASN A 210 1.68 -13.83 -3.15
C ASN A 210 2.70 -14.97 -3.41
N ASN A 211 3.94 -14.75 -2.96
CA ASN A 211 5.03 -15.71 -3.12
C ASN A 211 5.41 -16.45 -1.83
N TYR A 212 4.77 -16.10 -0.69
CA TYR A 212 5.04 -16.63 0.66
C TYR A 212 6.48 -16.43 1.13
N LYS A 213 7.15 -15.38 0.66
CA LYS A 213 8.51 -15.00 1.04
C LYS A 213 8.50 -13.56 1.51
N TYR A 214 9.25 -13.27 2.55
CA TYR A 214 9.33 -11.92 3.09
C TYR A 214 10.32 -11.06 2.31
N ASP A 215 9.86 -9.91 1.82
CA ASP A 215 10.69 -8.84 1.26
C ASP A 215 10.73 -7.65 2.24
N PRO A 216 11.83 -7.44 2.96
CA PRO A 216 11.94 -6.36 3.95
C PRO A 216 11.83 -4.95 3.37
N LEU A 217 12.05 -4.79 2.05
CA LEU A 217 11.97 -3.48 1.39
C LEU A 217 10.52 -3.02 1.18
N THR A 218 9.64 -3.95 0.87
CA THR A 218 8.27 -3.63 0.45
C THR A 218 7.21 -4.08 1.44
N GLU A 219 7.47 -5.14 2.22
CA GLU A 219 6.48 -5.84 3.01
C GLU A 219 6.59 -5.56 4.51
N LYS A 220 5.51 -5.77 5.22
CA LYS A 220 5.46 -5.79 6.69
C LYS A 220 5.56 -7.22 7.20
N ILE A 221 6.11 -7.39 8.41
CA ILE A 221 6.28 -8.69 9.07
C ILE A 221 5.71 -8.67 10.48
N ALA A 222 5.21 -9.82 10.93
CA ALA A 222 4.91 -10.14 12.31
C ALA A 222 5.40 -11.55 12.63
N PHE A 223 5.79 -11.80 13.85
CA PHE A 223 6.22 -13.15 14.26
C PHE A 223 5.91 -13.40 15.75
N ASN A 224 5.72 -14.66 16.08
CA ASN A 224 5.69 -15.08 17.46
C ASN A 224 7.12 -15.25 17.98
N GLN A 225 7.43 -14.66 19.14
CA GLN A 225 8.79 -14.71 19.70
C GLN A 225 9.21 -16.14 20.04
N THR A 226 8.29 -16.92 20.60
CA THR A 226 8.51 -18.32 20.97
C THR A 226 8.04 -19.26 19.87
N LEU A 227 8.56 -20.47 19.86
CA LEU A 227 8.06 -21.52 18.98
C LEU A 227 6.67 -21.97 19.42
N VAL A 228 5.85 -22.36 18.46
CA VAL A 228 4.48 -22.82 18.66
C VAL A 228 4.48 -24.34 18.69
N SER A 229 4.11 -24.94 19.83
CA SER A 229 3.92 -26.38 19.96
C SER A 229 2.45 -26.74 19.75
N ILE A 230 2.15 -27.60 18.80
CA ILE A 230 0.79 -28.06 18.47
C ILE A 230 0.65 -29.51 18.93
N PRO A 231 -0.41 -29.88 19.70
CA PRO A 231 -1.61 -29.09 20.01
C PRO A 231 -1.41 -28.04 21.09
N THR A 232 -2.19 -26.97 21.02
CA THR A 232 -2.30 -25.91 22.04
C THR A 232 -3.66 -25.23 21.98
N ASP A 233 -4.12 -24.72 23.09
CA ASP A 233 -5.34 -23.90 23.21
C ASP A 233 -5.01 -22.39 23.25
N SER A 234 -3.73 -22.01 23.01
CA SER A 234 -3.29 -20.63 23.06
C SER A 234 -3.79 -19.85 21.86
N LEU A 235 -4.21 -18.60 22.10
CA LEU A 235 -4.47 -17.61 21.06
C LEU A 235 -3.20 -16.79 20.79
N PHE A 236 -2.87 -16.60 19.53
CA PHE A 236 -1.65 -15.90 19.10
C PHE A 236 -1.97 -14.47 18.65
N ASN A 237 -1.50 -13.47 19.40
CA ASN A 237 -1.66 -12.06 19.07
C ASN A 237 -0.36 -11.56 18.51
N LEU A 238 -0.35 -11.31 17.19
CA LEU A 238 0.82 -10.80 16.49
C LEU A 238 0.69 -9.29 16.24
N LYS A 239 1.84 -8.61 16.22
CA LYS A 239 1.92 -7.20 15.83
C LYS A 239 2.73 -7.11 14.55
N ILE A 240 2.09 -6.64 13.47
CA ILE A 240 2.75 -6.45 12.19
C ILE A 240 3.39 -5.07 12.12
N PHE A 241 4.59 -5.00 11.60
CA PHE A 241 5.36 -3.76 11.44
C PHE A 241 6.22 -3.85 10.19
N LYS A 242 6.65 -2.70 9.68
CA LYS A 242 7.64 -2.64 8.62
C LYS A 242 9.02 -2.49 9.26
N GLU A 243 9.97 -3.34 8.87
CA GLU A 243 11.36 -3.19 9.29
C GLU A 243 11.98 -1.95 8.64
N SER A 244 12.85 -1.26 9.38
CA SER A 244 13.76 -0.29 8.79
C SER A 244 14.99 -1.04 8.30
N PRO A 245 15.20 -1.16 7.00
CA PRO A 245 16.34 -1.89 6.48
C PRO A 245 17.66 -1.17 6.86
N GLU A 246 18.76 -1.92 6.88
CA GLU A 246 20.08 -1.32 6.98
C GLU A 246 20.30 -0.30 5.87
N PHE A 247 21.03 0.78 6.22
CA PHE A 247 21.32 1.82 5.23
C PHE A 247 22.10 1.24 4.05
N LYS A 248 21.63 1.55 2.87
CA LYS A 248 22.30 1.23 1.61
C LYS A 248 21.94 2.28 0.57
N ILE A 249 22.94 2.69 -0.19
CA ILE A 249 22.73 3.55 -1.34
C ILE A 249 22.97 2.78 -2.63
N PHE A 250 22.15 3.08 -3.64
CA PHE A 250 22.22 2.41 -4.95
C PHE A 250 23.14 3.19 -5.89
N LYS A 251 23.44 2.60 -7.05
CA LYS A 251 24.25 3.25 -8.07
C LYS A 251 23.58 4.56 -8.52
N PRO A 252 24.36 5.65 -8.66
CA PRO A 252 23.84 6.90 -9.18
C PRO A 252 23.37 6.77 -10.62
N PHE A 253 22.34 7.54 -10.96
CA PHE A 253 21.83 7.65 -12.32
C PHE A 253 21.44 9.11 -12.62
N GLN A 254 21.33 9.45 -13.90
CA GLN A 254 21.06 10.80 -14.37
C GLN A 254 19.82 10.82 -15.26
N ASN A 255 18.82 11.62 -14.86
CA ASN A 255 17.63 11.87 -15.66
C ASN A 255 17.63 13.31 -16.23
N ASP A 256 18.29 14.24 -15.55
CA ASP A 256 18.38 15.65 -15.90
C ASP A 256 19.83 16.08 -16.04
N GLU A 257 20.07 17.16 -16.79
CA GLU A 257 21.43 17.58 -17.18
C GLU A 257 22.37 17.80 -15.98
N ASN A 258 21.88 18.49 -14.94
CA ASN A 258 22.69 18.90 -13.78
C ASN A 258 22.23 18.26 -12.46
N LYS A 259 21.55 17.11 -12.50
CA LYS A 259 21.03 16.43 -11.34
C LYS A 259 21.37 14.95 -11.37
N ILE A 260 22.04 14.48 -10.32
CA ILE A 260 22.41 13.08 -10.13
C ILE A 260 21.55 12.51 -9.01
N ASN A 261 20.90 11.40 -9.30
CA ASN A 261 19.94 10.76 -8.41
C ASN A 261 20.58 9.53 -7.76
N PHE A 262 20.39 9.37 -6.46
CA PHE A 262 20.76 8.20 -5.70
C PHE A 262 19.53 7.66 -4.99
N GLY A 263 19.08 6.47 -5.36
CA GLY A 263 18.14 5.74 -4.54
C GLY A 263 18.83 5.23 -3.27
N PHE A 264 18.10 5.22 -2.16
CA PHE A 264 18.62 4.68 -0.91
C PHE A 264 17.54 3.82 -0.21
N GLN A 265 17.95 3.14 0.84
CA GLN A 265 17.09 2.49 1.83
C GLN A 265 17.66 2.69 3.22
N GLY A 266 16.82 2.61 4.23
CA GLY A 266 17.23 2.77 5.63
C GLY A 266 17.35 4.21 6.10
N ASP A 267 17.95 4.40 7.28
CA ASP A 267 18.03 5.69 7.95
C ASP A 267 19.11 6.59 7.36
N THR A 268 18.73 7.84 7.05
CA THR A 268 19.62 8.88 6.47
C THR A 268 20.02 9.96 7.45
N GLU A 269 19.75 9.82 8.75
CA GLU A 269 20.00 10.87 9.76
C GLU A 269 21.46 11.36 9.79
N ASN A 270 22.42 10.47 9.53
CA ASN A 270 23.85 10.78 9.54
C ASN A 270 24.48 10.69 8.15
N LEU A 271 23.67 10.83 7.09
CA LEU A 271 24.18 10.75 5.74
C LEU A 271 24.95 12.00 5.35
N ASP A 272 26.18 11.80 4.94
CA ASP A 272 27.08 12.80 4.39
C ASP A 272 27.56 12.38 3.01
N ILE A 273 27.58 13.35 2.07
CA ILE A 273 27.97 13.13 0.68
C ILE A 273 29.00 14.16 0.29
N GLU A 274 30.20 13.70 0.09
CA GLU A 274 31.33 14.50 -0.40
C GLU A 274 31.55 14.21 -1.88
N ILE A 275 31.80 15.27 -2.68
CA ILE A 275 32.21 15.14 -4.07
C ILE A 275 33.72 15.31 -4.12
N GLU A 276 34.42 14.21 -4.45
CA GLU A 276 35.87 14.25 -4.66
C GLU A 276 36.16 14.81 -6.06
N ASN A 277 36.59 16.05 -6.14
CA ASN A 277 37.09 16.62 -7.38
C ASN A 277 38.19 17.66 -7.10
N GLU A 278 38.97 17.98 -8.14
CA GLU A 278 40.04 18.97 -8.07
C GLU A 278 39.55 20.42 -8.21
N PHE A 279 38.20 20.64 -8.40
CA PHE A 279 37.62 21.92 -8.70
C PHE A 279 36.63 22.35 -7.60
N ASN A 280 36.51 23.66 -7.36
CA ASN A 280 35.42 24.20 -6.54
C ASN A 280 34.10 24.03 -7.25
N LEU A 281 33.39 22.94 -6.94
CA LEU A 281 32.10 22.63 -7.49
C LEU A 281 31.00 23.08 -6.52
N ASN A 282 30.17 24.02 -6.98
CA ASN A 282 28.95 24.37 -6.23
C ASN A 282 27.91 23.26 -6.41
N SER A 283 27.56 22.61 -5.31
CA SER A 283 26.57 21.55 -5.29
C SER A 283 25.63 21.68 -4.08
N VAL A 284 24.43 21.17 -4.24
CA VAL A 284 23.42 21.09 -3.18
C VAL A 284 22.86 19.68 -3.17
N VAL A 285 22.64 19.13 -1.97
CA VAL A 285 22.01 17.83 -1.76
C VAL A 285 20.62 18.07 -1.21
N THR A 286 19.60 17.49 -1.85
CA THR A 286 18.21 17.49 -1.36
C THR A 286 17.66 16.08 -1.27
N PHE A 287 16.64 15.88 -0.41
CA PHE A 287 16.05 14.59 -0.13
C PHE A 287 14.57 14.57 -0.52
N ASP A 288 14.18 13.56 -1.26
CA ASP A 288 12.79 13.19 -1.50
C ASP A 288 12.50 11.92 -0.69
N LYS A 289 11.91 12.10 0.50
CA LYS A 289 11.62 10.99 1.42
C LYS A 289 10.49 10.08 0.91
N GLU A 290 9.60 10.60 0.05
CA GLU A 290 8.51 9.80 -0.51
C GLU A 290 9.01 8.81 -1.56
N LYS A 291 10.12 9.16 -2.24
CA LYS A 291 10.72 8.34 -3.29
C LYS A 291 11.99 7.62 -2.84
N ASP A 292 12.36 7.69 -1.55
CA ASP A 292 13.63 7.16 -1.04
C ASP A 292 14.81 7.53 -1.95
N THR A 293 14.85 8.81 -2.38
CA THR A 293 15.83 9.30 -3.33
C THR A 293 16.47 10.59 -2.83
N LEU A 294 17.77 10.68 -2.97
CA LEU A 294 18.48 11.93 -2.80
C LEU A 294 18.95 12.46 -4.17
N TYR A 295 18.97 13.75 -4.29
CA TYR A 295 19.40 14.46 -5.47
C TYR A 295 20.65 15.27 -5.17
N VAL A 296 21.70 15.06 -5.96
CA VAL A 296 22.86 15.94 -5.98
C VAL A 296 22.71 16.86 -7.17
N TRP A 297 22.48 18.13 -6.87
CA TRP A 297 22.35 19.21 -7.84
C TRP A 297 23.70 19.88 -8.05
N LEU A 298 24.08 20.11 -9.31
CA LEU A 298 25.33 20.73 -9.69
C LEU A 298 25.03 22.01 -10.44
N GLU A 299 25.76 23.09 -10.14
CA GLU A 299 25.60 24.36 -10.85
C GLU A 299 25.76 24.19 -12.37
N ASN A 300 26.66 23.29 -12.79
CA ASN A 300 26.86 22.93 -14.18
C ASN A 300 27.30 21.46 -14.32
N SER A 301 27.21 20.90 -15.52
CA SER A 301 27.55 19.51 -15.87
C SER A 301 28.78 19.39 -16.77
N ASN A 302 29.71 20.36 -16.73
CA ASN A 302 30.90 20.41 -17.60
C ASN A 302 32.01 19.41 -17.18
N TYR A 303 31.59 18.26 -16.63
CA TYR A 303 32.48 17.21 -16.15
C TYR A 303 32.28 15.92 -16.94
N ASP A 304 33.35 15.19 -17.22
CA ASP A 304 33.24 13.85 -17.79
C ASP A 304 32.83 12.81 -16.74
N SER A 305 33.34 12.95 -15.52
CA SER A 305 33.03 12.06 -14.39
C SER A 305 33.24 12.76 -13.05
N LEU A 306 32.55 12.27 -12.04
CA LEU A 306 32.70 12.67 -10.63
C LEU A 306 32.79 11.42 -9.75
N THR A 307 33.47 11.54 -8.62
CA THR A 307 33.48 10.53 -7.56
C THR A 307 32.74 11.08 -6.34
N PHE A 308 31.79 10.31 -5.86
CA PHE A 308 31.01 10.60 -4.66
C PHE A 308 31.48 9.70 -3.53
N LYS A 309 31.89 10.27 -2.44
CA LYS A 309 32.17 9.58 -1.19
C LYS A 309 30.96 9.70 -0.28
N ILE A 310 30.39 8.58 0.10
CA ILE A 310 29.16 8.51 0.86
C ILE A 310 29.44 7.86 2.20
N ASN A 311 29.13 8.58 3.27
CA ASN A 311 29.28 8.15 4.64
C ASN A 311 27.93 8.18 5.35
N ASN A 312 27.60 7.13 6.09
CA ASN A 312 26.44 7.11 7.00
C ASN A 312 26.71 6.12 8.13
N LYS A 313 26.97 6.61 9.32
CA LYS A 313 27.40 5.79 10.47
C LYS A 313 28.62 4.91 10.06
N ASP A 314 28.47 3.60 10.12
CA ASP A 314 29.51 2.64 9.75
C ASP A 314 29.58 2.35 8.24
N TYR A 315 28.65 2.88 7.46
CA TYR A 315 28.63 2.71 6.02
C TYR A 315 29.51 3.73 5.33
N GLN A 316 30.49 3.25 4.54
CA GLN A 316 31.34 4.07 3.68
C GLN A 316 31.45 3.45 2.31
N LYS A 317 31.20 4.26 1.27
CA LYS A 317 31.31 3.79 -0.11
C LYS A 317 31.58 4.92 -1.09
N ASN A 318 32.45 4.65 -2.05
CA ASN A 318 32.73 5.56 -3.15
C ASN A 318 32.00 5.10 -4.40
N TYR A 319 31.40 6.06 -5.13
CA TYR A 319 30.71 5.85 -6.40
C TYR A 319 31.31 6.76 -7.46
N GLY A 320 31.94 6.16 -8.48
CA GLY A 320 32.26 6.86 -9.70
C GLY A 320 31.02 7.03 -10.56
N PHE A 321 30.78 8.23 -11.04
CA PHE A 321 29.70 8.55 -11.95
C PHE A 321 30.25 9.19 -13.22
N ARG A 322 29.81 8.73 -14.40
CA ARG A 322 30.17 9.28 -15.69
C ARG A 322 28.94 9.93 -16.33
N PHE A 323 29.07 11.21 -16.69
CA PHE A 323 28.00 11.96 -17.31
C PHE A 323 27.64 11.42 -18.69
N GLN A 324 26.34 11.38 -19.00
CA GLN A 324 25.85 11.03 -20.31
C GLN A 324 25.90 12.28 -21.20
N LYS A 325 26.49 12.13 -22.40
CA LYS A 325 26.53 13.21 -23.43
C LYS A 325 25.24 13.28 -24.24
N LYS A 326 24.10 12.88 -23.68
CA LYS A 326 22.79 12.90 -24.31
C LYS A 326 22.05 14.15 -23.87
N GLU A 327 21.26 14.75 -24.76
CA GLU A 327 20.32 15.79 -24.34
C GLU A 327 19.36 15.22 -23.32
N LEU A 328 19.46 15.73 -22.11
CA LEU A 328 18.59 15.42 -20.97
C LEU A 328 17.66 16.60 -20.71
N GLY A 329 16.60 16.36 -19.97
CA GLY A 329 15.72 17.41 -19.50
C GLY A 329 16.47 18.44 -18.65
N LYS A 330 15.93 19.65 -18.57
CA LYS A 330 16.41 20.70 -17.66
C LYS A 330 15.30 21.05 -16.70
N ASP A 331 15.59 20.94 -15.41
CA ASP A 331 14.70 21.46 -14.40
C ASP A 331 14.62 23.00 -14.51
N SER A 332 13.42 23.53 -14.30
CA SER A 332 13.18 24.98 -14.31
C SER A 332 12.71 25.44 -12.93
N LEU A 333 13.22 26.59 -12.50
CA LEU A 333 12.81 27.21 -11.26
C LEU A 333 11.34 27.62 -11.30
N GLN A 334 10.55 27.09 -10.38
CA GLN A 334 9.18 27.47 -10.10
C GLN A 334 8.98 27.52 -8.58
N LEU A 335 8.25 28.52 -8.09
CA LEU A 335 7.73 28.53 -6.74
C LEU A 335 6.27 28.12 -6.75
N LYS A 336 5.87 27.27 -5.81
CA LYS A 336 4.52 26.74 -5.69
C LYS A 336 4.03 26.80 -4.24
N GLN A 337 2.75 27.08 -4.05
CA GLN A 337 2.08 26.85 -2.77
C GLN A 337 1.47 25.44 -2.75
N GLN A 338 1.65 24.69 -1.67
CA GLN A 338 1.08 23.35 -1.53
C GLN A 338 -0.41 23.37 -1.21
N SER A 339 -0.86 24.38 -0.46
CA SER A 339 -2.24 24.57 -0.05
C SER A 339 -2.60 26.06 -0.03
N GLN A 340 -3.85 26.38 -0.32
CA GLN A 340 -4.41 27.72 -0.10
C GLN A 340 -4.82 27.93 1.36
N ILE A 341 -4.99 26.86 2.14
CA ILE A 341 -5.32 26.94 3.57
C ILE A 341 -4.01 26.88 4.34
N LEU A 342 -3.78 27.88 5.16
CA LEU A 342 -2.69 27.97 6.11
C LEU A 342 -3.23 27.67 7.50
N GLU A 343 -2.76 26.61 8.14
CA GLU A 343 -3.18 26.27 9.49
C GLU A 343 -2.49 27.20 10.51
N LEU A 344 -3.18 27.52 11.61
CA LEU A 344 -2.66 28.47 12.62
C LEU A 344 -1.37 28.00 13.32
N SER A 345 -1.08 26.72 13.27
CA SER A 345 0.15 26.13 13.83
C SER A 345 1.29 26.01 12.82
N GLU A 346 1.06 26.37 11.57
CA GLU A 346 2.02 26.26 10.49
C GLU A 346 2.59 27.61 10.09
N LYS A 347 3.80 27.61 9.55
CA LYS A 347 4.41 28.76 8.92
C LYS A 347 4.04 28.77 7.43
N LEU A 348 3.87 29.97 6.87
CA LEU A 348 3.64 30.10 5.45
C LEU A 348 4.87 29.63 4.68
N SER A 349 4.70 28.72 3.73
CA SER A 349 5.80 28.19 2.94
C SER A 349 5.48 28.12 1.45
N LEU A 350 6.54 28.31 0.65
CA LEU A 350 6.54 28.15 -0.80
C LEU A 350 7.60 27.12 -1.19
N GLU A 351 7.21 26.13 -1.96
CA GLU A 351 8.12 25.08 -2.42
C GLU A 351 8.75 25.43 -3.76
N SER A 352 10.06 25.24 -3.86
CA SER A 352 10.81 25.43 -5.10
C SER A 352 11.08 24.10 -5.80
N THR A 353 10.96 24.09 -7.11
CA THR A 353 11.29 22.91 -7.95
C THR A 353 12.79 22.66 -8.09
N THR A 354 13.61 23.68 -7.87
CA THR A 354 15.09 23.63 -7.91
C THR A 354 15.63 24.22 -6.62
N PRO A 355 16.83 23.78 -6.15
CA PRO A 355 17.40 24.31 -4.93
C PRO A 355 17.70 25.81 -5.01
N LEU A 356 17.17 26.56 -4.06
CA LEU A 356 17.46 27.98 -3.89
C LEU A 356 18.79 28.14 -3.15
N ILE A 357 19.61 29.06 -3.61
CA ILE A 357 20.89 29.42 -2.97
C ILE A 357 20.90 30.83 -2.38
N ASN A 358 19.96 31.67 -2.80
CA ASN A 358 19.84 33.04 -2.29
C ASN A 358 18.36 33.48 -2.27
N VAL A 359 17.99 34.21 -1.23
CA VAL A 359 16.68 34.85 -1.05
C VAL A 359 16.87 36.31 -0.68
N ASN A 360 16.29 37.20 -1.45
CA ASN A 360 16.29 38.64 -1.16
C ASN A 360 14.97 39.08 -0.51
N ASN A 361 14.95 39.11 0.83
CA ASN A 361 13.76 39.48 1.62
C ASN A 361 13.14 40.82 1.24
N LYS A 362 13.92 41.78 0.75
CA LYS A 362 13.42 43.12 0.35
C LYS A 362 12.56 43.07 -0.93
N LYS A 363 12.60 41.96 -1.66
CA LYS A 363 11.83 41.72 -2.86
C LYS A 363 10.62 40.83 -2.62
N ILE A 364 10.34 40.46 -1.38
CA ILE A 364 9.15 39.70 -0.98
C ILE A 364 8.30 40.63 -0.10
N GLU A 365 7.02 40.66 -0.36
CA GLU A 365 6.05 41.46 0.41
C GLU A 365 4.90 40.57 0.85
N VAL A 366 4.48 40.72 2.09
CA VAL A 366 3.33 39.98 2.66
C VAL A 366 2.34 41.02 3.17
N TYR A 367 1.07 40.88 2.82
CA TYR A 367 -0.02 41.73 3.25
C TYR A 367 -1.15 40.88 3.86
N ASP A 368 -1.84 41.45 4.84
CA ASP A 368 -3.08 40.89 5.37
C ASP A 368 -4.29 41.22 4.44
N ARG A 369 -5.49 40.81 4.88
CA ARG A 369 -6.75 41.10 4.14
C ARG A 369 -7.04 42.57 3.93
N ASP A 370 -6.57 43.45 4.83
CA ASP A 370 -6.80 44.91 4.79
C ASP A 370 -5.68 45.62 4.04
N SER A 371 -4.80 44.86 3.35
CA SER A 371 -3.64 45.36 2.63
C SER A 371 -2.58 46.02 3.53
N ILE A 372 -2.54 45.64 4.82
CA ILE A 372 -1.52 46.12 5.75
C ILE A 372 -0.26 45.25 5.57
N PRO A 373 0.92 45.86 5.40
CA PRO A 373 2.15 45.09 5.24
C PRO A 373 2.52 44.38 6.55
N ILE A 374 2.91 43.09 6.41
CA ILE A 374 3.33 42.22 7.50
C ILE A 374 4.86 42.08 7.46
N SER A 375 5.48 42.30 8.62
CA SER A 375 6.91 42.02 8.81
C SER A 375 7.11 40.54 9.03
N PHE A 376 8.05 39.91 8.32
CA PHE A 376 8.36 38.48 8.37
C PHE A 376 9.87 38.25 8.33
N GLU A 377 10.29 37.09 8.76
CA GLU A 377 11.62 36.53 8.52
C GLU A 377 11.53 35.47 7.41
N ALA A 378 12.38 35.58 6.39
CA ALA A 378 12.45 34.56 5.33
C ALA A 378 13.56 33.56 5.68
N ILE A 379 13.18 32.28 5.79
CA ILE A 379 14.06 31.17 6.14
C ILE A 379 14.05 30.17 4.96
N LEU A 380 15.21 29.78 4.52
CA LEU A 380 15.36 28.75 3.50
C LEU A 380 15.63 27.41 4.19
N GLU A 381 14.65 26.50 4.14
CA GLU A 381 14.77 25.16 4.68
C GLU A 381 15.05 24.15 3.55
N ASN A 382 16.02 23.25 3.77
CA ASN A 382 16.38 22.15 2.86
C ASN A 382 16.61 22.60 1.39
N TYR A 383 16.99 23.86 1.19
CA TYR A 383 17.21 24.51 -0.11
C TYR A 383 15.97 24.59 -1.03
N THR A 384 14.88 23.93 -0.73
CA THR A 384 13.69 23.89 -1.59
C THR A 384 12.44 24.49 -0.94
N ASN A 385 12.46 24.75 0.37
CA ASN A 385 11.31 25.28 1.09
C ASN A 385 11.60 26.70 1.59
N LEU A 386 10.96 27.69 0.98
CA LEU A 386 11.03 29.08 1.40
C LEU A 386 9.93 29.37 2.42
N VAL A 387 10.30 29.49 3.68
CA VAL A 387 9.40 29.77 4.80
C VAL A 387 9.39 31.28 5.08
N LEU A 388 8.20 31.84 5.19
CA LEU A 388 7.97 33.21 5.65
C LEU A 388 7.39 33.14 7.07
N ASP A 389 8.21 33.46 8.05
CA ASP A 389 7.88 33.34 9.47
C ASP A 389 7.31 34.66 10.00
N PHE A 390 6.05 34.65 10.39
CA PHE A 390 5.32 35.74 11.02
C PHE A 390 4.15 35.19 11.85
N GLU A 391 3.51 36.02 12.66
CA GLU A 391 2.35 35.63 13.45
C GLU A 391 1.13 35.43 12.57
N VAL A 392 0.66 34.19 12.46
CA VAL A 392 -0.51 33.80 11.65
C VAL A 392 -1.79 34.00 12.49
N LEU A 393 -2.70 34.88 12.02
CA LEU A 393 -3.96 35.19 12.69
C LEU A 393 -5.13 34.37 12.13
N PRO A 394 -6.12 34.03 12.96
CA PRO A 394 -7.30 33.31 12.52
C PRO A 394 -8.24 34.17 11.67
N ASN A 395 -8.95 33.53 10.73
CA ASN A 395 -9.95 34.18 9.86
C ASN A 395 -9.34 35.33 9.03
N ASP A 396 -8.12 35.15 8.54
CA ASP A 396 -7.41 36.13 7.75
C ASP A 396 -7.10 35.64 6.32
N ILE A 397 -6.63 36.57 5.47
CA ILE A 397 -6.17 36.29 4.11
C ILE A 397 -4.82 36.95 3.96
N TYR A 398 -3.82 36.18 3.55
CA TYR A 398 -2.47 36.67 3.29
C TYR A 398 -2.17 36.68 1.82
N TYR A 399 -1.70 37.83 1.33
CA TYR A 399 -1.23 38.03 -0.05
C TYR A 399 0.29 38.12 -0.05
N VAL A 400 0.93 37.22 -0.78
CA VAL A 400 2.37 37.18 -0.88
C VAL A 400 2.76 37.61 -2.30
N HIS A 401 3.54 38.67 -2.42
CA HIS A 401 4.07 39.17 -3.67
C HIS A 401 5.58 38.91 -3.73
N VAL A 402 5.99 38.03 -4.62
CA VAL A 402 7.40 37.73 -4.91
C VAL A 402 7.78 38.52 -6.14
N LYS A 403 8.63 39.54 -5.99
CA LYS A 403 9.10 40.38 -7.11
C LYS A 403 10.16 39.66 -7.95
N PRO A 404 10.43 40.10 -9.17
CA PRO A 404 11.53 39.54 -9.99
C PRO A 404 12.86 39.54 -9.21
N ASP A 405 13.66 38.50 -9.41
CA ASP A 405 14.93 38.24 -8.72
C ASP A 405 14.85 38.23 -7.19
N ALA A 406 13.72 37.88 -6.62
CA ALA A 406 13.60 37.67 -5.18
C ALA A 406 14.31 36.40 -4.70
N VAL A 407 14.37 35.37 -5.57
CA VAL A 407 15.05 34.13 -5.30
C VAL A 407 16.01 33.79 -6.44
N ILE A 408 17.10 33.11 -6.10
CA ILE A 408 18.11 32.61 -7.08
C ILE A 408 18.32 31.13 -6.78
N ASP A 409 18.19 30.29 -7.80
CA ASP A 409 18.47 28.87 -7.68
C ASP A 409 19.94 28.52 -7.95
N ILE A 410 20.30 27.24 -7.78
CA ILE A 410 21.68 26.75 -8.00
C ILE A 410 22.15 26.95 -9.44
N PHE A 411 21.24 27.08 -10.41
CA PHE A 411 21.56 27.31 -11.82
C PHE A 411 21.64 28.80 -12.17
N GLN A 412 21.68 29.68 -11.17
CA GLN A 412 21.68 31.16 -11.32
C GLN A 412 20.41 31.67 -12.02
N LYS A 413 19.28 30.92 -11.92
CA LYS A 413 18.00 31.36 -12.46
C LYS A 413 17.19 32.06 -11.39
N THR A 414 16.33 32.96 -11.84
CA THR A 414 15.41 33.75 -11.01
C THR A 414 13.98 33.54 -11.48
N THR A 415 13.02 33.96 -10.66
CA THR A 415 11.60 33.97 -11.02
C THR A 415 11.18 35.36 -11.53
N ASP A 416 10.15 35.39 -12.36
CA ASP A 416 9.36 36.56 -12.60
C ASP A 416 8.52 36.97 -11.40
N SER A 417 7.68 38.00 -11.52
CA SER A 417 6.73 38.40 -10.48
C SER A 417 5.69 37.31 -10.25
N LEU A 418 5.55 36.85 -9.00
CA LEU A 418 4.60 35.83 -8.59
C LEU A 418 3.72 36.33 -7.46
N ASN A 419 2.47 35.88 -7.45
CA ASN A 419 1.47 36.22 -6.43
C ASN A 419 0.84 34.94 -5.87
N PHE A 420 0.78 34.85 -4.56
CA PHE A 420 0.15 33.74 -3.85
C PHE A 420 -0.87 34.26 -2.85
N THR A 421 -1.89 33.45 -2.57
CA THR A 421 -2.95 33.81 -1.61
C THR A 421 -3.18 32.65 -0.67
N PHE A 422 -3.13 32.94 0.63
CA PHE A 422 -3.37 31.97 1.69
C PHE A 422 -4.54 32.45 2.57
N LYS A 423 -5.30 31.50 3.11
CA LYS A 423 -6.45 31.77 3.98
C LYS A 423 -6.34 30.96 5.25
N THR A 424 -6.66 31.57 6.39
CA THR A 424 -6.76 30.87 7.66
C THR A 424 -8.22 30.64 8.04
N LYS A 425 -8.48 29.57 8.77
CA LYS A 425 -9.78 29.21 9.31
C LYS A 425 -10.13 30.09 10.52
N LYS A 426 -11.42 30.15 10.87
CA LYS A 426 -11.88 30.79 12.11
C LYS A 426 -11.49 29.92 13.31
N ILE A 427 -11.25 30.54 14.47
CA ILE A 427 -11.00 29.82 15.73
C ILE A 427 -12.12 28.82 16.06
N SER A 428 -13.36 29.11 15.70
CA SER A 428 -14.50 28.23 15.91
C SER A 428 -14.43 26.92 15.09
N GLU A 429 -13.55 26.84 14.10
CA GLU A 429 -13.32 25.65 13.27
C GLU A 429 -12.20 24.76 13.86
N TYR A 430 -11.55 25.18 14.93
CA TYR A 430 -10.52 24.43 15.63
C TYR A 430 -11.03 23.88 16.95
N GLY A 431 -10.62 22.64 17.27
CA GLY A 431 -10.78 22.02 18.58
C GLY A 431 -9.43 21.85 19.28
N LYS A 432 -9.40 21.94 20.59
CA LYS A 432 -8.22 21.59 21.41
C LYS A 432 -8.54 20.36 22.25
N ILE A 433 -7.73 19.33 22.12
CA ILE A 433 -7.83 18.11 22.93
C ILE A 433 -6.53 17.95 23.72
N PHE A 434 -6.67 17.81 25.03
CA PHE A 434 -5.54 17.59 25.94
C PHE A 434 -5.49 16.10 26.32
N PHE A 435 -4.41 15.42 25.99
CA PHE A 435 -4.18 14.05 26.40
C PHE A 435 -3.25 14.01 27.60
N ASN A 436 -3.66 13.31 28.65
CA ASN A 436 -2.79 13.02 29.81
C ASN A 436 -2.69 11.50 29.98
N PRO A 437 -1.80 10.81 29.27
CA PRO A 437 -1.70 9.36 29.31
C PRO A 437 -1.20 8.91 30.69
N ILE A 438 -1.96 8.06 31.34
CA ILE A 438 -1.63 7.48 32.66
C ILE A 438 -0.51 6.44 32.49
N GLN A 439 -0.49 5.72 31.36
CA GLN A 439 0.56 4.74 31.02
C GLN A 439 1.66 5.39 30.16
N LYS A 440 2.92 5.22 30.60
CA LYS A 440 4.12 5.75 29.91
C LYS A 440 4.87 4.68 29.10
N LYS A 441 4.19 3.65 28.63
CA LYS A 441 4.80 2.65 27.73
C LYS A 441 4.55 3.05 26.30
N TYR A 442 5.62 3.26 25.55
CA TYR A 442 5.60 3.61 24.13
C TYR A 442 5.75 2.39 23.23
N PRO A 443 5.21 2.41 21.99
CA PRO A 443 4.40 3.49 21.40
C PRO A 443 2.97 3.53 21.95
N LEU A 444 2.36 4.73 21.95
CA LEU A 444 0.95 4.95 22.29
C LEU A 444 0.22 5.36 21.01
N ILE A 445 -0.88 4.68 20.72
CA ILE A 445 -1.81 5.07 19.66
C ILE A 445 -3.00 5.76 20.32
N ILE A 446 -3.28 6.99 19.89
CA ILE A 446 -4.38 7.79 20.42
C ILE A 446 -5.35 8.03 19.26
N ASP A 447 -6.56 7.49 19.39
CA ASP A 447 -7.61 7.61 18.39
C ASP A 447 -8.65 8.65 18.81
N LEU A 448 -8.96 9.57 17.91
CA LEU A 448 -10.14 10.43 18.02
C LEU A 448 -11.29 9.76 17.28
N ILE A 449 -12.30 9.29 18.03
CA ILE A 449 -13.46 8.60 17.46
C ILE A 449 -14.66 9.54 17.55
N ASN A 450 -15.41 9.67 16.44
CA ASN A 450 -16.68 10.39 16.37
C ASN A 450 -17.81 9.52 16.89
#